data_702edf629ed8406b499a163ca14f40d3
#
_entry.id   702edf629ed8406b499a163ca14f40d3
#
_cell.length_a   1.000
_cell.length_b   1.000
_cell.length_c   1.000
_cell.angle_alpha   90.00
_cell.angle_beta   90.00
_cell.angle_gamma   90.00
#
_symmetry.space_group_name_H-M   'P 1'
#
loop_
_entity.id
_entity.type
_entity.pdbx_description
1 polymer ?
#
loop_
_entity_poly.entity_id
_entity_poly.type
_entity_poly.pdbx_seq_one_letter_code
_entity_poly.pdbx_strand_id
1 'polypeptide(L)'
;QAKKITGMPITVEVATAKHVQDALQFDVDMLWIGARTTVNPFSVQEVADALRGVDIPVLIKNPINPDLELWTGGIERLQKVGIKQVGMIHRGFSSYGNTEFRNAPMWHLPIEMKRRFPDMPLICDPSHICGNRTLLQSVSQKSIDLDFDGIMLESHIDPDNAWSDAKQQITPEKFAEMLDALVWRHENTDEKEFVTALATLREQINHLDDELMTILGQRMKIADKIGEYKKNNNITILQTNRWNEILEKAFLKGDKLGLSKEFITKYY
;
A
#
# COMPACT_ATOMS: atom_id res chain seq x y z
N GLN A 1 1.53 17.34 27.71
CA GLN A 1 0.45 17.09 28.67
C GLN A 1 -0.20 15.73 28.43
N ALA A 2 -0.63 15.36 27.19
CA ALA A 2 -1.24 14.08 26.85
C ALA A 2 -0.37 12.88 27.29
N LYS A 3 0.92 12.84 26.91
CA LYS A 3 1.88 11.81 27.31
C LYS A 3 1.93 11.59 28.84
N LYS A 4 1.89 12.69 29.62
CA LYS A 4 1.92 12.63 31.11
C LYS A 4 0.63 12.08 31.71
N ILE A 5 -0.51 12.30 31.04
CA ILE A 5 -1.82 11.84 31.53
C ILE A 5 -2.06 10.37 31.17
N THR A 6 -1.72 9.98 29.94
CA THR A 6 -2.05 8.64 29.39
C THR A 6 -0.93 7.61 29.58
N GLY A 7 0.31 8.06 29.76
CA GLY A 7 1.51 7.21 29.72
C GLY A 7 1.83 6.63 28.33
N MET A 8 1.07 7.03 27.29
CA MET A 8 1.25 6.54 25.94
C MET A 8 2.37 7.30 25.21
N PRO A 9 3.18 6.63 24.38
CA PRO A 9 4.12 7.30 23.49
C PRO A 9 3.39 8.21 22.50
N ILE A 10 4.04 9.31 22.13
CA ILE A 10 3.49 10.32 21.20
C ILE A 10 4.30 10.31 19.93
N THR A 11 3.59 10.28 18.79
CA THR A 11 4.18 10.48 17.47
C THR A 11 3.55 11.70 16.78
N VAL A 12 4.35 12.44 16.01
CA VAL A 12 3.88 13.62 15.26
C VAL A 12 4.39 13.61 13.82
N GLU A 13 3.60 14.23 12.93
CA GLU A 13 4.03 14.47 11.55
C GLU A 13 5.07 15.59 11.48
N VAL A 14 6.12 15.36 10.70
CA VAL A 14 7.12 16.38 10.36
C VAL A 14 7.23 16.52 8.85
N ALA A 15 7.32 17.76 8.37
CA ALA A 15 7.43 18.10 6.96
C ALA A 15 8.60 19.03 6.64
N THR A 16 9.23 19.62 7.67
CA THR A 16 10.36 20.57 7.56
C THR A 16 11.37 20.33 8.68
N ALA A 17 12.58 20.85 8.53
CA ALA A 17 13.60 20.86 9.59
C ALA A 17 13.09 21.54 10.88
N LYS A 18 12.30 22.60 10.74
CA LYS A 18 11.71 23.30 11.90
C LYS A 18 10.75 22.40 12.68
N HIS A 19 9.90 21.61 12.00
CA HIS A 19 9.02 20.66 12.68
C HIS A 19 9.79 19.58 13.43
N VAL A 20 10.93 19.10 12.88
CA VAL A 20 11.82 18.17 13.57
C VAL A 20 12.37 18.77 14.86
N GLN A 21 12.92 20.01 14.78
CA GLN A 21 13.48 20.70 15.94
C GLN A 21 12.44 20.92 17.04
N ASP A 22 11.24 21.37 16.66
CA ASP A 22 10.14 21.59 17.61
C ASP A 22 9.70 20.26 18.26
N ALA A 23 9.55 19.19 17.48
CA ALA A 23 9.17 17.88 18.01
C ALA A 23 10.21 17.33 19.02
N LEU A 24 11.49 17.44 18.70
CA LEU A 24 12.58 17.01 19.59
C LEU A 24 12.62 17.83 20.88
N GLN A 25 12.31 19.14 20.79
CA GLN A 25 12.27 20.02 21.99
C GLN A 25 11.14 19.64 22.96
N PHE A 26 10.04 19.05 22.46
CA PHE A 26 8.89 18.63 23.26
C PHE A 26 8.88 17.16 23.67
N ASP A 27 10.01 16.45 23.53
CA ASP A 27 10.17 15.05 23.96
C ASP A 27 9.14 14.11 23.33
N VAL A 28 8.98 14.23 22.00
CA VAL A 28 8.16 13.32 21.18
C VAL A 28 8.89 12.00 21.03
N ASP A 29 8.19 10.87 21.12
CA ASP A 29 8.79 9.53 21.12
C ASP A 29 9.08 8.99 19.73
N MET A 30 8.35 9.45 18.71
CA MET A 30 8.46 8.98 17.33
C MET A 30 8.03 10.09 16.37
N LEU A 31 8.61 10.11 15.19
CA LEU A 31 8.22 11.02 14.11
C LEU A 31 7.67 10.25 12.93
N TRP A 32 6.85 10.90 12.12
CA TRP A 32 6.49 10.35 10.82
C TRP A 32 6.45 11.41 9.72
N ILE A 33 6.83 11.01 8.52
CA ILE A 33 6.86 11.86 7.33
C ILE A 33 5.58 11.61 6.53
N GLY A 34 4.84 12.69 6.24
CA GLY A 34 3.58 12.62 5.52
C GLY A 34 3.73 12.32 4.03
N ALA A 35 2.68 11.76 3.43
CA ALA A 35 2.68 11.35 2.04
C ALA A 35 2.95 12.49 1.04
N ARG A 36 2.51 13.71 1.36
CA ARG A 36 2.77 14.91 0.54
C ARG A 36 4.23 15.38 0.64
N THR A 37 4.88 15.14 1.76
CA THR A 37 6.31 15.40 1.94
C THR A 37 7.13 14.35 1.21
N THR A 38 6.71 13.08 1.25
CA THR A 38 7.41 11.95 0.63
C THR A 38 7.54 12.08 -0.89
N VAL A 39 6.59 12.76 -1.57
CA VAL A 39 6.69 13.02 -3.03
C VAL A 39 7.83 13.95 -3.41
N ASN A 40 8.39 14.69 -2.46
CA ASN A 40 9.47 15.64 -2.72
C ASN A 40 10.79 15.17 -2.07
N PRO A 41 11.75 14.63 -2.85
CA PRO A 41 13.02 14.16 -2.32
C PRO A 41 13.84 15.24 -1.58
N PHE A 42 13.69 16.52 -1.95
CA PHE A 42 14.39 17.61 -1.28
C PHE A 42 13.82 17.88 0.11
N SER A 43 12.49 17.83 0.25
CA SER A 43 11.84 17.98 1.56
C SER A 43 12.18 16.81 2.49
N VAL A 44 12.21 15.58 1.96
CA VAL A 44 12.65 14.41 2.74
C VAL A 44 14.12 14.54 3.15
N GLN A 45 14.97 15.05 2.26
CA GLN A 45 16.39 15.27 2.57
C GLN A 45 16.55 16.36 3.66
N GLU A 46 15.80 17.45 3.61
CA GLU A 46 15.81 18.48 4.65
C GLU A 46 15.45 17.89 6.03
N VAL A 47 14.39 17.10 6.09
CA VAL A 47 13.97 16.41 7.32
C VAL A 47 15.04 15.44 7.79
N ALA A 48 15.62 14.63 6.88
CA ALA A 48 16.69 13.69 7.20
C ALA A 48 17.94 14.40 7.74
N ASP A 49 18.37 15.50 7.12
CA ASP A 49 19.54 16.26 7.60
C ASP A 49 19.29 16.87 8.99
N ALA A 50 18.08 17.30 9.30
CA ALA A 50 17.71 17.79 10.63
C ALA A 50 17.73 16.68 11.72
N LEU A 51 17.61 15.41 11.30
CA LEU A 51 17.66 14.25 12.17
C LEU A 51 19.06 13.67 12.36
N ARG A 52 20.08 14.23 11.72
CA ARG A 52 21.46 13.73 11.82
C ARG A 52 21.95 13.71 13.26
N GLY A 53 22.35 12.53 13.75
CA GLY A 53 22.83 12.33 15.12
C GLY A 53 21.73 12.21 16.17
N VAL A 54 20.48 12.16 15.76
CA VAL A 54 19.32 11.95 16.64
C VAL A 54 18.95 10.46 16.63
N ASP A 55 18.71 9.89 17.81
CA ASP A 55 18.26 8.49 17.97
C ASP A 55 16.75 8.49 18.30
N ILE A 56 15.93 8.60 17.27
CA ILE A 56 14.46 8.58 17.36
C ILE A 56 13.89 7.71 16.25
N PRO A 57 12.84 6.88 16.50
CA PRO A 57 12.14 6.16 15.45
C PRO A 57 11.46 7.10 14.46
N VAL A 58 11.52 6.78 13.17
CA VAL A 58 10.89 7.57 12.11
C VAL A 58 10.10 6.66 11.18
N LEU A 59 8.80 6.93 11.07
CA LEU A 59 7.96 6.29 10.07
C LEU A 59 7.86 7.17 8.80
N ILE A 60 7.70 6.56 7.65
CA ILE A 60 7.50 7.28 6.39
C ILE A 60 6.28 6.75 5.64
N LYS A 61 5.32 7.63 5.35
CA LYS A 61 4.16 7.29 4.50
C LYS A 61 4.61 7.11 3.05
N ASN A 62 3.96 6.18 2.34
CA ASN A 62 4.12 6.13 0.88
C ASN A 62 3.76 7.48 0.26
N PRO A 63 4.38 7.86 -0.89
CA PRO A 63 3.99 9.06 -1.64
C PRO A 63 2.54 8.96 -2.12
N ILE A 64 1.91 10.08 -2.41
CA ILE A 64 0.53 10.10 -2.91
C ILE A 64 0.40 9.44 -4.29
N ASN A 65 1.41 9.52 -5.13
CA ASN A 65 1.50 8.82 -6.41
C ASN A 65 2.08 7.41 -6.24
N PRO A 66 1.71 6.44 -7.09
CA PRO A 66 2.20 5.05 -7.01
C PRO A 66 3.64 4.92 -7.53
N ASP A 67 4.59 5.43 -6.77
CA ASP A 67 6.01 5.48 -7.09
C ASP A 67 6.83 4.86 -5.95
N LEU A 68 7.31 3.63 -6.16
CA LEU A 68 8.10 2.89 -5.17
C LEU A 68 9.50 3.49 -4.98
N GLU A 69 10.07 4.09 -6.01
CA GLU A 69 11.42 4.65 -5.93
C GLU A 69 11.45 5.92 -5.07
N LEU A 70 10.38 6.71 -5.09
CA LEU A 70 10.23 7.83 -4.14
C LEU A 70 10.12 7.34 -2.70
N TRP A 71 9.35 6.26 -2.47
CA TRP A 71 9.22 5.70 -1.12
C TRP A 71 10.53 5.08 -0.63
N THR A 72 11.15 4.24 -1.45
CA THR A 72 12.48 3.63 -1.19
C THR A 72 13.53 4.71 -0.94
N GLY A 73 13.62 5.71 -1.82
CA GLY A 73 14.58 6.80 -1.69
C GLY A 73 14.38 7.65 -0.43
N GLY A 74 13.13 7.75 0.07
CA GLY A 74 12.83 8.38 1.36
C GLY A 74 13.42 7.59 2.53
N ILE A 75 13.23 6.26 2.53
CA ILE A 75 13.80 5.35 3.53
C ILE A 75 15.34 5.43 3.53
N GLU A 76 15.95 5.33 2.35
CA GLU A 76 17.41 5.38 2.22
C GLU A 76 18.02 6.70 2.74
N ARG A 77 17.34 7.83 2.56
CA ARG A 77 17.80 9.12 3.10
C ARG A 77 17.83 9.11 4.62
N LEU A 78 16.79 8.56 5.26
CA LEU A 78 16.76 8.42 6.73
C LEU A 78 17.86 7.50 7.23
N GLN A 79 18.07 6.36 6.57
CA GLN A 79 19.14 5.42 6.92
C GLN A 79 20.54 6.03 6.74
N LYS A 80 20.77 6.79 5.67
CA LYS A 80 22.06 7.47 5.38
C LYS A 80 22.46 8.50 6.44
N VAL A 81 21.50 9.14 7.10
CA VAL A 81 21.80 10.10 8.19
C VAL A 81 21.92 9.41 9.55
N GLY A 82 21.74 8.09 9.63
CA GLY A 82 21.98 7.28 10.82
C GLY A 82 20.74 6.91 11.62
N ILE A 83 19.53 7.14 11.09
CA ILE A 83 18.29 6.66 11.73
C ILE A 83 18.26 5.13 11.66
N LYS A 84 18.24 4.47 12.83
CA LYS A 84 18.28 3.02 12.94
C LYS A 84 16.90 2.37 12.89
N GLN A 85 15.91 3.05 13.44
CA GLN A 85 14.53 2.57 13.53
C GLN A 85 13.66 3.32 12.52
N VAL A 86 13.56 2.77 11.32
CA VAL A 86 12.70 3.28 10.24
C VAL A 86 11.55 2.31 10.05
N GLY A 87 10.33 2.83 9.84
CA GLY A 87 9.17 2.03 9.49
C GLY A 87 8.38 2.68 8.35
N MET A 88 7.51 1.90 7.74
CA MET A 88 6.69 2.29 6.60
C MET A 88 5.23 2.46 7.00
N ILE A 89 4.54 3.44 6.41
CA ILE A 89 3.08 3.58 6.54
C ILE A 89 2.46 3.56 5.15
N HIS A 90 1.57 2.60 4.93
CA HIS A 90 0.77 2.51 3.71
C HIS A 90 -0.58 3.20 3.89
N ARG A 91 -0.83 4.26 3.10
CA ARG A 91 -2.05 5.08 3.15
C ARG A 91 -2.84 5.08 1.83
N GLY A 92 -2.50 4.17 0.90
CA GLY A 92 -3.03 4.15 -0.45
C GLY A 92 -2.39 5.19 -1.38
N PHE A 93 -2.75 5.12 -2.66
CA PHE A 93 -2.19 5.94 -3.72
C PHE A 93 -3.29 6.66 -4.50
N SER A 94 -2.97 7.80 -5.08
CA SER A 94 -3.86 8.47 -6.03
C SER A 94 -4.10 7.56 -7.25
N SER A 95 -5.33 7.51 -7.71
CA SER A 95 -5.72 6.75 -8.89
C SER A 95 -6.65 7.57 -9.77
N TYR A 96 -6.63 7.27 -11.06
CA TYR A 96 -7.58 7.86 -12.01
C TYR A 96 -8.88 7.05 -12.01
N GLY A 97 -10.00 7.74 -12.09
CA GLY A 97 -11.33 7.14 -12.16
C GLY A 97 -12.04 7.03 -10.79
N ASN A 98 -13.27 6.56 -10.81
CA ASN A 98 -14.06 6.34 -9.61
C ASN A 98 -13.68 5.00 -8.97
N THR A 99 -13.23 5.05 -7.72
CA THR A 99 -13.00 3.89 -6.87
C THR A 99 -13.85 4.01 -5.62
N GLU A 100 -14.10 2.90 -4.94
CA GLU A 100 -14.74 2.90 -3.62
C GLU A 100 -13.83 3.52 -2.54
N PHE A 101 -12.53 3.64 -2.82
CA PHE A 101 -11.51 4.17 -1.93
C PHE A 101 -11.18 5.63 -2.28
N ARG A 102 -10.89 6.43 -1.26
CA ARG A 102 -10.32 7.77 -1.44
C ARG A 102 -8.92 7.70 -2.08
N ASN A 103 -8.12 6.73 -1.64
CA ASN A 103 -6.81 6.43 -2.21
C ASN A 103 -6.74 4.91 -2.44
N ALA A 104 -6.53 4.51 -3.69
CA ALA A 104 -6.51 3.09 -4.04
C ALA A 104 -5.41 2.35 -3.25
N PRO A 105 -5.71 1.24 -2.59
CA PRO A 105 -4.72 0.55 -1.77
C PRO A 105 -3.57 -0.06 -2.57
N MET A 106 -3.78 -0.45 -3.83
CA MET A 106 -2.73 -1.02 -4.70
C MET A 106 -1.80 -1.97 -3.93
N TRP A 107 -2.37 -2.97 -3.28
CA TRP A 107 -1.70 -3.86 -2.31
C TRP A 107 -0.38 -4.47 -2.79
N HIS A 108 -0.21 -4.66 -4.10
CA HIS A 108 1.04 -5.15 -4.68
C HIS A 108 2.24 -4.23 -4.40
N LEU A 109 2.02 -2.91 -4.21
CA LEU A 109 3.09 -1.96 -3.93
C LEU A 109 3.63 -2.09 -2.49
N PRO A 110 2.81 -2.04 -1.43
CA PRO A 110 3.33 -2.29 -0.08
C PRO A 110 3.84 -3.72 0.12
N ILE A 111 3.29 -4.73 -0.56
CA ILE A 111 3.85 -6.09 -0.56
C ILE A 111 5.26 -6.09 -1.16
N GLU A 112 5.49 -5.38 -2.26
CA GLU A 112 6.83 -5.22 -2.84
C GLU A 112 7.79 -4.48 -1.89
N MET A 113 7.30 -3.46 -1.17
CA MET A 113 8.12 -2.79 -0.14
C MET A 113 8.50 -3.73 1.01
N LYS A 114 7.57 -4.57 1.49
CA LYS A 114 7.88 -5.59 2.50
C LYS A 114 8.90 -6.60 2.00
N ARG A 115 8.85 -6.97 0.71
CA ARG A 115 9.85 -7.83 0.08
C ARG A 115 11.25 -7.17 0.02
N ARG A 116 11.32 -5.85 -0.26
CA ARG A 116 12.58 -5.08 -0.30
C ARG A 116 13.16 -4.83 1.09
N PHE A 117 12.29 -4.68 2.09
CA PHE A 117 12.64 -4.33 3.47
C PHE A 117 11.93 -5.28 4.46
N PRO A 118 12.30 -6.58 4.48
CA PRO A 118 11.56 -7.60 5.23
C PRO A 118 11.52 -7.36 6.75
N ASP A 119 12.56 -6.75 7.31
CA ASP A 119 12.68 -6.47 8.75
C ASP A 119 12.10 -5.10 9.15
N MET A 120 11.55 -4.34 8.20
CA MET A 120 11.05 -3.00 8.46
C MET A 120 9.55 -3.03 8.75
N PRO A 121 9.09 -2.49 9.89
CA PRO A 121 7.66 -2.44 10.20
C PRO A 121 6.85 -1.74 9.13
N LEU A 122 5.73 -2.33 8.74
CA LEU A 122 4.79 -1.81 7.76
C LEU A 122 3.41 -1.62 8.40
N ILE A 123 2.97 -0.38 8.51
CA ILE A 123 1.71 0.03 9.14
C ILE A 123 0.69 0.41 8.07
N CYS A 124 -0.55 -0.02 8.23
CA CYS A 124 -1.66 0.41 7.39
C CYS A 124 -2.34 1.65 7.96
N ASP A 125 -2.69 2.59 7.10
CA ASP A 125 -3.53 3.76 7.41
C ASP A 125 -4.88 3.63 6.68
N PRO A 126 -5.84 2.87 7.25
CA PRO A 126 -7.14 2.64 6.63
C PRO A 126 -7.96 3.92 6.48
N SER A 127 -7.83 4.88 7.39
CA SER A 127 -8.56 6.14 7.33
C SER A 127 -8.33 6.87 6.01
N HIS A 128 -7.07 6.99 5.61
CA HIS A 128 -6.71 7.67 4.36
C HIS A 128 -6.96 6.79 3.11
N ILE A 129 -6.87 5.47 3.23
CA ILE A 129 -7.24 4.55 2.14
C ILE A 129 -8.73 4.68 1.84
N CYS A 130 -9.57 4.53 2.85
CA CYS A 130 -11.02 4.46 2.70
C CYS A 130 -11.66 5.83 2.42
N GLY A 131 -11.28 6.87 3.18
CA GLY A 131 -11.93 8.18 3.16
C GLY A 131 -13.38 8.15 3.68
N ASN A 132 -13.82 7.03 4.22
CA ASN A 132 -15.13 6.81 4.84
C ASN A 132 -15.04 5.73 5.92
N ARG A 133 -16.05 5.69 6.81
CA ARG A 133 -16.06 4.78 7.97
C ARG A 133 -16.41 3.33 7.63
N THR A 134 -17.14 3.11 6.54
CA THR A 134 -17.77 1.80 6.23
C THR A 134 -16.74 0.74 5.84
N LEU A 135 -15.60 1.15 5.27
CA LEU A 135 -14.57 0.25 4.78
C LEU A 135 -13.40 0.05 5.76
N LEU A 136 -13.37 0.79 6.89
CA LEU A 136 -12.24 0.75 7.83
C LEU A 136 -11.94 -0.67 8.34
N GLN A 137 -12.98 -1.39 8.78
CA GLN A 137 -12.84 -2.75 9.30
C GLN A 137 -12.26 -3.71 8.25
N SER A 138 -12.82 -3.69 7.04
CA SER A 138 -12.40 -4.61 5.96
C SER A 138 -10.99 -4.32 5.46
N VAL A 139 -10.62 -3.04 5.35
CA VAL A 139 -9.26 -2.64 4.93
C VAL A 139 -8.24 -2.95 6.04
N SER A 140 -8.60 -2.72 7.31
CA SER A 140 -7.76 -3.09 8.44
C SER A 140 -7.53 -4.61 8.49
N GLN A 141 -8.59 -5.42 8.37
CA GLN A 141 -8.46 -6.87 8.33
C GLN A 141 -7.60 -7.31 7.14
N LYS A 142 -7.83 -6.72 5.96
CA LYS A 142 -7.03 -7.03 4.78
C LYS A 142 -5.54 -6.76 4.96
N SER A 143 -5.17 -5.69 5.67
CA SER A 143 -3.77 -5.41 5.98
C SER A 143 -3.16 -6.46 6.93
N ILE A 144 -3.90 -6.89 7.97
CA ILE A 144 -3.48 -7.96 8.87
C ILE A 144 -3.33 -9.29 8.11
N ASP A 145 -4.28 -9.61 7.19
CA ASP A 145 -4.20 -10.80 6.34
C ASP A 145 -2.99 -10.78 5.38
N LEU A 146 -2.44 -9.57 5.10
CA LEU A 146 -1.23 -9.34 4.30
C LEU A 146 0.03 -9.15 5.17
N ASP A 147 -0.04 -9.51 6.44
CA ASP A 147 1.09 -9.49 7.37
C ASP A 147 1.67 -8.08 7.61
N PHE A 148 0.79 -7.09 7.77
CA PHE A 148 1.19 -5.78 8.25
C PHE A 148 1.34 -5.78 9.77
N ASP A 149 2.28 -4.99 10.27
CA ASP A 149 2.69 -4.98 11.68
C ASP A 149 1.81 -4.09 12.57
N GLY A 150 0.94 -3.27 11.97
CA GLY A 150 0.08 -2.38 12.73
C GLY A 150 -0.87 -1.53 11.90
N ILE A 151 -1.66 -0.73 12.63
CA ILE A 151 -2.70 0.13 12.06
C ILE A 151 -2.54 1.56 12.59
N MET A 152 -2.62 2.55 11.72
CA MET A 152 -2.74 3.97 12.05
C MET A 152 -4.14 4.43 11.68
N LEU A 153 -4.92 4.90 12.63
CA LEU A 153 -6.33 5.24 12.42
C LEU A 153 -6.68 6.59 13.03
N GLU A 154 -7.51 7.36 12.32
CA GLU A 154 -8.02 8.65 12.81
C GLU A 154 -9.22 8.44 13.74
N SER A 155 -9.14 9.00 14.95
CA SER A 155 -10.22 8.94 15.94
C SER A 155 -10.51 10.32 16.51
N HIS A 156 -11.78 10.61 16.76
CA HIS A 156 -12.25 11.87 17.33
C HIS A 156 -13.43 11.61 18.25
N ILE A 157 -13.54 12.37 19.35
CA ILE A 157 -14.62 12.22 20.31
C ILE A 157 -16.01 12.50 19.70
N ASP A 158 -16.05 13.37 18.72
CA ASP A 158 -17.25 13.72 17.92
C ASP A 158 -16.85 13.82 16.44
N PRO A 159 -16.77 12.68 15.72
CA PRO A 159 -16.22 12.63 14.37
C PRO A 159 -16.96 13.49 13.35
N ASP A 160 -18.28 13.68 13.52
CA ASP A 160 -19.08 14.47 12.56
C ASP A 160 -18.77 15.96 12.62
N ASN A 161 -18.26 16.44 13.75
CA ASN A 161 -17.82 17.82 13.98
C ASN A 161 -16.30 17.97 13.98
N ALA A 162 -15.53 16.97 13.51
CA ALA A 162 -14.09 17.09 13.37
C ALA A 162 -13.72 18.20 12.37
N TRP A 163 -12.66 18.96 12.66
CA TRP A 163 -12.22 20.08 11.83
C TRP A 163 -11.71 19.65 10.45
N SER A 164 -11.26 18.41 10.33
CA SER A 164 -10.78 17.84 9.07
C SER A 164 -11.19 16.38 8.97
N ASP A 165 -11.31 15.89 7.76
CA ASP A 165 -11.48 14.48 7.43
C ASP A 165 -12.60 13.74 8.21
N ALA A 166 -13.66 14.46 8.62
CA ALA A 166 -14.76 14.00 9.45
C ALA A 166 -15.36 12.65 9.01
N LYS A 167 -15.47 12.43 7.69
CA LYS A 167 -16.10 11.24 7.10
C LYS A 167 -15.33 9.93 7.36
N GLN A 168 -14.04 10.01 7.65
CA GLN A 168 -13.17 8.85 7.84
C GLN A 168 -12.80 8.59 9.30
N GLN A 169 -13.10 9.53 10.20
CA GLN A 169 -12.81 9.40 11.63
C GLN A 169 -13.90 8.59 12.35
N ILE A 170 -13.51 7.85 13.38
CA ILE A 170 -14.41 7.10 14.26
C ILE A 170 -14.21 7.52 15.71
N THR A 171 -15.19 7.21 16.59
CA THR A 171 -15.02 7.46 18.02
C THR A 171 -14.01 6.50 18.65
N PRO A 172 -13.41 6.84 19.81
CA PRO A 172 -12.52 5.93 20.55
C PRO A 172 -13.18 4.57 20.86
N GLU A 173 -14.47 4.56 21.20
CA GLU A 173 -15.23 3.34 21.47
C GLU A 173 -15.33 2.47 20.23
N LYS A 174 -15.68 3.07 19.08
CA LYS A 174 -15.73 2.37 17.80
C LYS A 174 -14.36 1.84 17.38
N PHE A 175 -13.29 2.58 17.70
CA PHE A 175 -11.93 2.12 17.45
C PHE A 175 -11.61 0.86 18.28
N ALA A 176 -11.95 0.86 19.57
CA ALA A 176 -11.77 -0.32 20.44
C ALA A 176 -12.54 -1.53 19.90
N GLU A 177 -13.85 -1.36 19.60
CA GLU A 177 -14.68 -2.41 19.01
C GLU A 177 -14.06 -2.96 17.71
N MET A 178 -13.52 -2.09 16.87
CA MET A 178 -12.87 -2.49 15.62
C MET A 178 -11.61 -3.32 15.86
N LEU A 179 -10.77 -2.92 16.83
CA LEU A 179 -9.56 -3.67 17.19
C LEU A 179 -9.89 -5.06 17.73
N ASP A 180 -10.90 -5.15 18.61
CA ASP A 180 -11.35 -6.42 19.20
C ASP A 180 -11.93 -7.38 18.13
N ALA A 181 -12.50 -6.84 17.08
CA ALA A 181 -13.05 -7.62 15.97
C ALA A 181 -12.01 -8.06 14.93
N LEU A 182 -10.75 -7.58 14.99
CA LEU A 182 -9.71 -8.01 14.09
C LEU A 182 -9.23 -9.42 14.43
N VAL A 183 -9.10 -10.24 13.39
CA VAL A 183 -8.50 -11.58 13.50
C VAL A 183 -7.03 -11.49 13.14
N TRP A 184 -6.19 -11.57 14.16
CA TRP A 184 -4.74 -11.57 14.00
C TRP A 184 -4.30 -12.89 13.35
N ARG A 185 -3.40 -12.81 12.36
CA ARG A 185 -2.89 -13.96 11.62
C ARG A 185 -1.49 -14.31 12.08
N HIS A 186 -1.11 -15.55 11.87
CA HIS A 186 0.24 -16.05 12.07
C HIS A 186 0.79 -16.55 10.74
N GLU A 187 2.06 -16.32 10.49
CA GLU A 187 2.72 -16.76 9.24
C GLU A 187 2.76 -18.28 9.10
N ASN A 188 2.88 -18.97 10.22
CA ASN A 188 3.10 -20.42 10.25
C ASN A 188 2.16 -21.11 11.22
N THR A 189 1.93 -22.39 11.00
CA THR A 189 1.24 -23.29 11.90
C THR A 189 1.95 -24.65 11.91
N ASP A 190 1.94 -25.34 13.05
CA ASP A 190 2.47 -26.69 13.22
C ASP A 190 1.44 -27.78 12.85
N GLU A 191 0.25 -27.39 12.39
CA GLU A 191 -0.81 -28.33 12.01
C GLU A 191 -0.45 -29.06 10.71
N LYS A 192 -0.03 -30.32 10.83
CA LYS A 192 0.51 -31.13 9.72
C LYS A 192 -0.47 -31.31 8.56
N GLU A 193 -1.75 -31.52 8.86
CA GLU A 193 -2.79 -31.66 7.83
C GLU A 193 -2.90 -30.40 6.97
N PHE A 194 -2.95 -29.22 7.63
CA PHE A 194 -2.99 -27.93 6.95
C PHE A 194 -1.74 -27.70 6.07
N VAL A 195 -0.55 -27.95 6.62
CA VAL A 195 0.73 -27.77 5.89
C VAL A 195 0.77 -28.66 4.66
N THR A 196 0.34 -29.92 4.77
CA THR A 196 0.32 -30.88 3.65
C THR A 196 -0.71 -30.47 2.58
N ALA A 197 -1.92 -30.10 2.99
CA ALA A 197 -2.96 -29.64 2.06
C ALA A 197 -2.54 -28.37 1.32
N LEU A 198 -1.95 -27.41 2.04
CA LEU A 198 -1.45 -26.17 1.45
C LEU A 198 -0.30 -26.41 0.47
N ALA A 199 0.62 -27.33 0.77
CA ALA A 199 1.70 -27.71 -0.14
C ALA A 199 1.15 -28.30 -1.45
N THR A 200 0.16 -29.19 -1.37
CA THR A 200 -0.49 -29.78 -2.55
C THR A 200 -1.18 -28.72 -3.42
N LEU A 201 -1.91 -27.79 -2.80
CA LEU A 201 -2.57 -26.71 -3.54
C LEU A 201 -1.56 -25.76 -4.20
N ARG A 202 -0.45 -25.44 -3.52
CA ARG A 202 0.64 -24.63 -4.09
C ARG A 202 1.29 -25.30 -5.30
N GLU A 203 1.49 -26.62 -5.26
CA GLU A 203 2.01 -27.37 -6.40
C GLU A 203 1.07 -27.33 -7.60
N GLN A 204 -0.24 -27.45 -7.39
CA GLN A 204 -1.24 -27.27 -8.45
C GLN A 204 -1.19 -25.88 -9.07
N ILE A 205 -1.06 -24.82 -8.25
CA ILE A 205 -0.90 -23.44 -8.74
C ILE A 205 0.39 -23.30 -9.56
N ASN A 206 1.52 -23.81 -9.07
CA ASN A 206 2.79 -23.75 -9.78
C ASN A 206 2.70 -24.38 -11.19
N HIS A 207 2.00 -25.53 -11.29
CA HIS A 207 1.78 -26.18 -12.59
C HIS A 207 0.95 -25.30 -13.54
N LEU A 208 -0.14 -24.70 -13.03
CA LEU A 208 -0.97 -23.79 -13.82
C LEU A 208 -0.21 -22.51 -14.23
N ASP A 209 0.64 -22.00 -13.35
CA ASP A 209 1.49 -20.85 -13.65
C ASP A 209 2.50 -21.13 -14.75
N ASP A 210 3.12 -22.34 -14.76
CA ASP A 210 4.03 -22.78 -15.83
C ASP A 210 3.31 -22.89 -17.19
N GLU A 211 2.09 -23.46 -17.20
CA GLU A 211 1.26 -23.52 -18.40
C GLU A 211 0.88 -22.11 -18.89
N LEU A 212 0.46 -21.22 -17.97
CA LEU A 212 0.12 -19.84 -18.26
C LEU A 212 1.31 -19.10 -18.89
N MET A 213 2.51 -19.20 -18.31
CA MET A 213 3.71 -18.58 -18.84
C MET A 213 4.06 -19.08 -20.25
N THR A 214 3.86 -20.38 -20.51
CA THR A 214 4.06 -20.97 -21.82
C THR A 214 3.08 -20.37 -22.87
N ILE A 215 1.79 -20.29 -22.51
CA ILE A 215 0.75 -19.71 -23.38
C ILE A 215 1.00 -18.23 -23.62
N LEU A 216 1.39 -17.47 -22.58
CA LEU A 216 1.76 -16.06 -22.71
C LEU A 216 2.94 -15.86 -23.66
N GLY A 217 3.98 -16.67 -23.54
CA GLY A 217 5.14 -16.64 -24.43
C GLY A 217 4.76 -16.92 -25.89
N GLN A 218 3.86 -17.86 -26.15
CA GLN A 218 3.34 -18.13 -27.50
C GLN A 218 2.53 -16.95 -28.03
N ARG A 219 1.66 -16.36 -27.19
CA ARG A 219 0.86 -15.18 -27.55
C ARG A 219 1.74 -13.99 -27.93
N MET A 220 2.81 -13.73 -27.16
CA MET A 220 3.73 -12.62 -27.46
C MET A 220 4.43 -12.80 -28.80
N LYS A 221 4.92 -14.00 -29.12
CA LYS A 221 5.52 -14.31 -30.43
C LYS A 221 4.57 -14.03 -31.61
N ILE A 222 3.27 -14.29 -31.42
CA ILE A 222 2.25 -13.98 -32.44
C ILE A 222 2.02 -12.46 -32.52
N ALA A 223 1.96 -11.78 -31.38
CA ALA A 223 1.81 -10.33 -31.33
C ALA A 223 2.98 -9.61 -32.03
N ASP A 224 4.21 -10.07 -31.84
CA ASP A 224 5.40 -9.54 -32.51
C ASP A 224 5.29 -9.68 -34.03
N LYS A 225 4.89 -10.85 -34.53
CA LYS A 225 4.66 -11.07 -35.98
C LYS A 225 3.59 -10.14 -36.53
N ILE A 226 2.48 -9.95 -35.80
CA ILE A 226 1.44 -8.98 -36.20
C ILE A 226 2.02 -7.56 -36.28
N GLY A 227 2.86 -7.18 -35.29
CA GLY A 227 3.55 -5.90 -35.28
C GLY A 227 4.44 -5.69 -36.51
N GLU A 228 5.24 -6.70 -36.86
CA GLU A 228 6.09 -6.68 -38.07
C GLU A 228 5.25 -6.53 -39.35
N TYR A 229 4.17 -7.31 -39.51
CA TYR A 229 3.28 -7.19 -40.67
C TYR A 229 2.67 -5.79 -40.78
N LYS A 230 2.20 -5.23 -39.67
CA LYS A 230 1.66 -3.86 -39.66
C LYS A 230 2.71 -2.82 -40.05
N LYS A 231 3.91 -2.93 -39.50
CA LYS A 231 5.04 -2.03 -39.80
C LYS A 231 5.40 -2.08 -41.27
N ASN A 232 5.50 -3.26 -41.84
CA ASN A 232 5.88 -3.45 -43.24
C ASN A 232 4.81 -2.92 -44.26
N ASN A 233 3.56 -2.77 -43.78
CA ASN A 233 2.44 -2.25 -44.61
C ASN A 233 2.02 -0.83 -44.19
N ASN A 234 2.81 -0.12 -43.40
CA ASN A 234 2.51 1.23 -42.88
C ASN A 234 1.16 1.34 -42.18
N ILE A 235 0.76 0.28 -41.45
CA ILE A 235 -0.50 0.23 -40.67
C ILE A 235 -0.19 0.58 -39.20
N THR A 236 -1.03 1.42 -38.60
CA THR A 236 -0.92 1.78 -37.19
C THR A 236 -1.03 0.54 -36.29
N ILE A 237 -0.22 0.50 -35.22
CA ILE A 237 -0.24 -0.59 -34.24
C ILE A 237 -1.60 -0.64 -33.53
N LEU A 238 -2.06 0.51 -33.02
CA LEU A 238 -3.35 0.60 -32.34
C LEU A 238 -4.49 0.71 -33.36
N GLN A 239 -5.40 -0.24 -33.30
CA GLN A 239 -6.66 -0.24 -34.05
C GLN A 239 -7.81 -0.31 -33.03
N THR A 240 -8.42 0.83 -32.72
CA THR A 240 -9.40 1.00 -31.63
C THR A 240 -10.58 0.03 -31.74
N ASN A 241 -11.10 -0.19 -32.96
CA ASN A 241 -12.21 -1.14 -33.16
C ASN A 241 -11.80 -2.56 -32.77
N ARG A 242 -10.60 -2.98 -33.18
CA ARG A 242 -10.07 -4.30 -32.84
C ARG A 242 -9.81 -4.44 -31.34
N TRP A 243 -9.34 -3.38 -30.70
CA TRP A 243 -9.14 -3.32 -29.27
C TRP A 243 -10.45 -3.55 -28.51
N ASN A 244 -11.51 -2.84 -28.88
CA ASN A 244 -12.84 -2.97 -28.28
C ASN A 244 -13.40 -4.40 -28.45
N GLU A 245 -13.29 -4.99 -29.65
CA GLU A 245 -13.71 -6.38 -29.88
C GLU A 245 -12.99 -7.38 -28.96
N ILE A 246 -11.68 -7.19 -28.76
CA ILE A 246 -10.89 -8.07 -27.89
C ILE A 246 -11.38 -7.97 -26.44
N LEU A 247 -11.57 -6.75 -25.92
CA LEU A 247 -12.04 -6.53 -24.56
C LEU A 247 -13.45 -7.08 -24.35
N GLU A 248 -14.40 -6.84 -25.27
CA GLU A 248 -15.75 -7.38 -25.16
C GLU A 248 -15.76 -8.91 -25.08
N LYS A 249 -15.04 -9.58 -25.99
CA LYS A 249 -14.91 -11.04 -25.97
C LYS A 249 -14.25 -11.54 -24.67
N ALA A 250 -13.22 -10.84 -24.23
CA ALA A 250 -12.51 -11.19 -22.99
C ALA A 250 -13.42 -11.03 -21.76
N PHE A 251 -14.21 -9.96 -21.68
CA PHE A 251 -15.16 -9.76 -20.59
C PHE A 251 -16.22 -10.85 -20.54
N LEU A 252 -16.83 -11.22 -21.69
CA LEU A 252 -17.83 -12.31 -21.75
C LEU A 252 -17.24 -13.66 -21.35
N LYS A 253 -16.00 -13.94 -21.69
CA LYS A 253 -15.31 -15.18 -21.30
C LYS A 253 -14.91 -15.14 -19.83
N GLY A 254 -14.35 -14.04 -19.38
CA GLY A 254 -13.87 -13.86 -18.01
C GLY A 254 -14.99 -13.93 -16.98
N ASP A 255 -16.15 -13.34 -17.27
CA ASP A 255 -17.33 -13.40 -16.41
C ASP A 255 -17.72 -14.87 -16.11
N LYS A 256 -17.72 -15.73 -17.11
CA LYS A 256 -17.98 -17.18 -16.96
C LYS A 256 -16.92 -17.93 -16.14
N LEU A 257 -15.73 -17.36 -16.02
CA LEU A 257 -14.58 -17.91 -15.30
C LEU A 257 -14.35 -17.24 -13.94
N GLY A 258 -15.22 -16.33 -13.53
CA GLY A 258 -15.09 -15.58 -12.27
C GLY A 258 -13.98 -14.52 -12.28
N LEU A 259 -13.51 -14.08 -13.46
CA LEU A 259 -12.48 -13.04 -13.59
C LEU A 259 -13.12 -11.66 -13.67
N SER A 260 -12.64 -10.72 -12.85
CA SER A 260 -13.16 -9.35 -12.85
C SER A 260 -12.80 -8.59 -14.12
N LYS A 261 -13.65 -7.63 -14.52
CA LYS A 261 -13.37 -6.74 -15.66
C LYS A 261 -12.09 -5.95 -15.45
N GLU A 262 -11.81 -5.53 -14.21
CA GLU A 262 -10.59 -4.81 -13.87
C GLU A 262 -9.33 -5.65 -14.14
N PHE A 263 -9.34 -6.92 -13.70
CA PHE A 263 -8.26 -7.86 -13.97
C PHE A 263 -8.04 -8.03 -15.48
N ILE A 264 -9.12 -8.26 -16.25
CA ILE A 264 -9.06 -8.44 -17.70
C ILE A 264 -8.49 -7.19 -18.38
N THR A 265 -8.95 -6.00 -17.99
CA THR A 265 -8.47 -4.74 -18.58
C THR A 265 -6.99 -4.49 -18.33
N LYS A 266 -6.48 -4.89 -17.16
CA LYS A 266 -5.05 -4.77 -16.84
C LYS A 266 -4.18 -5.80 -17.57
N TYR A 267 -4.76 -6.96 -17.87
CA TYR A 267 -4.05 -8.03 -18.58
C TYR A 267 -3.85 -7.72 -20.07
N TYR A 268 -4.80 -7.08 -20.73
CA TYR A 268 -4.73 -6.72 -22.14
C TYR A 268 -4.07 -5.38 -22.40
#